data_a20fac0422330b0f25274c45929669b7
#
_entry.id   a20fac0422330b0f25274c45929669b7
#
_cell.length_a   1.000
_cell.length_b   1.000
_cell.length_c   1.000
_cell.angle_alpha   90.00
_cell.angle_beta   90.00
_cell.angle_gamma   90.00
#
_symmetry.space_group_name_H-M   'P 1'
#
loop_
_entity.id
_entity.type
_entity.pdbx_description
1 polymer ?
#
loop_
_entity_poly.entity_id
_entity_poly.type
_entity_poly.pdbx_seq_one_letter_code
_entity_poly.pdbx_strand_id
1 'polypeptide(L)'
;HRLIQMQEKGELLFQAINVNDSVTKSKFDNVYGCRHSLVDGIKRAMDVLISGKVAMVCGYGDVGKGSADSLANEKARVMISEVDPICALQACMSGFQVTTIEDALPIADIFVTTTGNKDIITTEHMSRMKDQAIVCNIGHFDNEIQVAELESMEGVTREVIKEDSIPGGPVSRYTFPDGHCVYMLAEGRLINLGCATGHPSFVMSNSFTNQTIAQI
;
A
#
# COMPACT_ATOMS: atom_id res chain seq x y z
N HIS A 1 2.36 -12.98 -18.73
CA HIS A 1 1.40 -13.75 -19.53
C HIS A 1 1.11 -13.12 -20.90
N ARG A 2 0.80 -11.83 -20.97
CA ARG A 2 0.42 -11.17 -22.24
C ARG A 2 1.56 -11.22 -23.29
N LEU A 3 2.81 -10.94 -22.90
CA LEU A 3 3.97 -11.03 -23.77
C LEU A 3 4.25 -12.48 -24.22
N ILE A 4 4.06 -13.47 -23.36
CA ILE A 4 4.19 -14.89 -23.71
C ILE A 4 3.14 -15.26 -24.77
N GLN A 5 1.89 -14.86 -24.60
CA GLN A 5 0.86 -15.10 -25.60
C GLN A 5 1.16 -14.43 -26.96
N MET A 6 1.74 -13.23 -26.93
CA MET A 6 2.18 -12.54 -28.17
C MET A 6 3.35 -13.30 -28.82
N GLN A 7 4.29 -13.82 -28.01
CA GLN A 7 5.41 -14.63 -28.53
C GLN A 7 4.90 -15.92 -29.18
N GLU A 8 3.98 -16.63 -28.54
CA GLU A 8 3.38 -17.86 -29.06
C GLU A 8 2.64 -17.64 -30.39
N LYS A 9 2.07 -16.45 -30.58
CA LYS A 9 1.40 -16.03 -31.82
C LYS A 9 2.36 -15.47 -32.89
N GLY A 10 3.64 -15.30 -32.57
CA GLY A 10 4.59 -14.64 -33.47
C GLY A 10 4.39 -13.12 -33.63
N GLU A 11 3.64 -12.49 -32.74
CA GLU A 11 3.31 -11.08 -32.73
C GLU A 11 4.31 -10.22 -31.96
N LEU A 12 5.17 -10.83 -31.12
CA LEU A 12 6.17 -10.11 -30.31
C LEU A 12 7.37 -9.74 -31.19
N LEU A 13 7.55 -8.45 -31.44
CA LEU A 13 8.57 -7.91 -32.35
C LEU A 13 9.89 -7.54 -31.66
N PHE A 14 10.03 -7.75 -30.36
CA PHE A 14 11.22 -7.41 -29.59
C PHE A 14 11.49 -8.47 -28.51
N GLN A 15 12.72 -8.48 -28.02
CA GLN A 15 13.09 -9.31 -26.86
C GLN A 15 12.56 -8.69 -25.57
N ALA A 16 11.88 -9.48 -24.75
CA ALA A 16 11.36 -9.06 -23.44
C ALA A 16 12.03 -9.85 -22.32
N ILE A 17 12.64 -9.13 -21.39
CA ILE A 17 13.31 -9.71 -20.22
C ILE A 17 12.58 -9.25 -18.95
N ASN A 18 12.12 -10.22 -18.12
CA ASN A 18 11.51 -9.92 -16.84
C ASN A 18 12.59 -9.65 -15.78
N VAL A 19 12.89 -8.39 -15.55
CA VAL A 19 13.81 -7.97 -14.48
C VAL A 19 13.13 -7.83 -13.12
N ASN A 20 11.80 -7.72 -13.08
CA ASN A 20 11.07 -7.58 -11.82
C ASN A 20 11.29 -8.76 -10.89
N ASP A 21 11.34 -9.99 -11.42
CA ASP A 21 11.50 -11.21 -10.62
C ASP A 21 12.97 -11.53 -10.28
N SER A 22 13.90 -10.67 -10.69
CA SER A 22 15.28 -10.74 -10.21
C SER A 22 15.33 -10.56 -8.68
N VAL A 23 16.12 -11.40 -8.00
CA VAL A 23 16.26 -11.37 -6.53
C VAL A 23 16.73 -9.99 -6.05
N THR A 24 17.67 -9.38 -6.77
CA THR A 24 18.19 -8.05 -6.46
C THR A 24 17.26 -6.90 -6.89
N LYS A 25 16.10 -7.21 -7.48
CA LYS A 25 15.00 -6.25 -7.70
C LYS A 25 13.88 -6.50 -6.69
N SER A 26 13.03 -7.49 -6.87
CA SER A 26 11.79 -7.61 -6.08
C SER A 26 12.02 -8.03 -4.63
N LYS A 27 13.01 -8.86 -4.35
CA LYS A 27 13.37 -9.24 -2.97
C LYS A 27 14.16 -8.16 -2.25
N PHE A 28 14.50 -7.08 -2.93
CA PHE A 28 15.26 -5.97 -2.39
C PHE A 28 14.43 -4.68 -2.34
N ASP A 29 14.03 -4.11 -3.49
CA ASP A 29 13.30 -2.83 -3.48
C ASP A 29 11.87 -2.94 -2.93
N ASN A 30 11.14 -4.01 -3.27
CA ASN A 30 9.79 -4.20 -2.77
C ASN A 30 9.76 -4.39 -1.24
N VAL A 31 10.77 -5.02 -0.66
CA VAL A 31 10.88 -5.20 0.80
C VAL A 31 11.47 -3.93 1.46
N TYR A 32 12.71 -3.62 1.15
CA TYR A 32 13.48 -2.58 1.87
C TYR A 32 13.07 -1.17 1.45
N GLY A 33 12.69 -0.98 0.17
CA GLY A 33 12.17 0.28 -0.32
C GLY A 33 10.83 0.63 0.34
N CYS A 34 9.89 -0.31 0.43
CA CYS A 34 8.62 -0.11 1.10
C CYS A 34 8.77 0.04 2.61
N ARG A 35 9.71 -0.69 3.23
CA ARG A 35 10.06 -0.53 4.64
C ARG A 35 10.47 0.90 4.98
N HIS A 36 11.24 1.54 4.10
CA HIS A 36 11.62 2.94 4.27
C HIS A 36 10.47 3.89 3.94
N SER A 37 9.85 3.73 2.78
CA SER A 37 9.02 4.75 2.15
C SER A 37 7.57 4.80 2.63
N LEU A 38 7.02 3.71 3.21
CA LEU A 38 5.67 3.71 3.76
C LEU A 38 5.55 4.70 4.92
N VAL A 39 6.37 4.51 5.94
CA VAL A 39 6.34 5.34 7.16
C VAL A 39 6.73 6.78 6.85
N ASP A 40 7.68 6.99 5.94
CA ASP A 40 8.02 8.33 5.44
C ASP A 40 6.80 9.02 4.80
N GLY A 41 6.04 8.30 3.95
CA GLY A 41 4.82 8.80 3.35
C GLY A 41 3.76 9.17 4.38
N ILE A 42 3.47 8.28 5.34
CA ILE A 42 2.49 8.54 6.40
C ILE A 42 2.89 9.77 7.23
N LYS A 43 4.15 9.85 7.66
CA LYS A 43 4.65 10.96 8.50
C LYS A 43 4.65 12.31 7.76
N ARG A 44 4.92 12.32 6.45
CA ARG A 44 4.83 13.54 5.64
C ARG A 44 3.38 13.94 5.38
N ALA A 45 2.50 12.97 5.15
CA ALA A 45 1.09 13.22 4.90
C ALA A 45 0.38 13.78 6.12
N MET A 46 0.61 13.17 7.28
CA MET A 46 -0.13 13.45 8.51
C MET A 46 0.84 13.68 9.69
N ASP A 47 0.49 14.66 10.53
CA ASP A 47 1.12 14.84 11.84
C ASP A 47 0.51 13.84 12.83
N VAL A 48 0.95 12.58 12.73
CA VAL A 48 0.42 11.47 13.53
C VAL A 48 1.53 10.67 14.20
N LEU A 49 1.34 10.37 15.48
CA LEU A 49 2.19 9.43 16.20
C LEU A 49 1.77 8.00 15.85
N ILE A 50 2.62 7.25 15.17
CA ILE A 50 2.36 5.86 14.78
C ILE A 50 2.45 4.92 15.99
N SER A 51 3.32 5.22 16.94
CA SER A 51 3.52 4.40 18.13
C SER A 51 2.23 4.21 18.91
N GLY A 52 1.94 2.96 19.27
CA GLY A 52 0.73 2.57 20.00
C GLY A 52 -0.54 2.41 19.18
N LYS A 53 -0.54 2.85 17.90
CA LYS A 53 -1.67 2.64 17.01
C LYS A 53 -1.80 1.19 16.56
N VAL A 54 -3.00 0.81 16.16
CA VAL A 54 -3.26 -0.46 15.48
C VAL A 54 -3.18 -0.22 13.98
N ALA A 55 -2.35 -0.98 13.29
CA ALA A 55 -2.19 -0.91 11.85
C ALA A 55 -2.58 -2.22 11.18
N MET A 56 -3.50 -2.18 10.23
CA MET A 56 -3.90 -3.30 9.38
C MET A 56 -3.13 -3.22 8.05
N VAL A 57 -2.35 -4.24 7.75
CA VAL A 57 -1.65 -4.39 6.46
C VAL A 57 -2.34 -5.49 5.67
N CYS A 58 -2.89 -5.13 4.51
CA CYS A 58 -3.57 -6.05 3.61
C CYS A 58 -2.57 -6.61 2.60
N GLY A 59 -2.21 -7.89 2.77
CA GLY A 59 -1.18 -8.59 2.01
C GLY A 59 0.12 -8.77 2.79
N TYR A 60 0.77 -9.94 2.62
CA TYR A 60 2.06 -10.26 3.23
C TYR A 60 3.07 -10.83 2.22
N GLY A 61 3.00 -10.31 0.97
CA GLY A 61 4.04 -10.46 -0.04
C GLY A 61 5.27 -9.59 0.30
N ASP A 62 6.15 -9.37 -0.66
CA ASP A 62 7.38 -8.60 -0.42
C ASP A 62 7.09 -7.17 0.07
N VAL A 63 6.12 -6.48 -0.54
CA VAL A 63 5.68 -5.14 -0.13
C VAL A 63 5.07 -5.16 1.27
N GLY A 64 4.18 -6.13 1.54
CA GLY A 64 3.53 -6.29 2.84
C GLY A 64 4.52 -6.58 3.96
N LYS A 65 5.52 -7.43 3.74
CA LYS A 65 6.60 -7.74 4.70
C LYS A 65 7.38 -6.48 5.09
N GLY A 66 7.82 -5.71 4.09
CA GLY A 66 8.53 -4.45 4.35
C GLY A 66 7.66 -3.44 5.11
N SER A 67 6.41 -3.31 4.71
CA SER A 67 5.43 -2.40 5.32
C SER A 67 5.12 -2.77 6.78
N ALA A 68 4.86 -4.05 7.04
CA ALA A 68 4.58 -4.56 8.38
C ALA A 68 5.76 -4.34 9.33
N ASP A 69 6.98 -4.65 8.86
CA ASP A 69 8.20 -4.44 9.64
C ASP A 69 8.41 -2.96 10.00
N SER A 70 8.18 -2.04 9.06
CA SER A 70 8.37 -0.61 9.32
C SER A 70 7.39 -0.08 10.36
N LEU A 71 6.12 -0.48 10.27
CA LEU A 71 5.09 -0.11 11.25
C LEU A 71 5.38 -0.71 12.63
N ALA A 72 5.84 -1.97 12.69
CA ALA A 72 6.23 -2.61 13.94
C ALA A 72 7.45 -1.94 14.58
N ASN A 73 8.42 -1.51 13.77
CA ASN A 73 9.59 -0.75 14.25
C ASN A 73 9.20 0.62 14.84
N GLU A 74 8.14 1.25 14.33
CA GLU A 74 7.53 2.46 14.92
C GLU A 74 6.67 2.14 16.16
N LYS A 75 6.65 0.89 16.61
CA LYS A 75 5.86 0.42 17.76
C LYS A 75 4.34 0.47 17.56
N ALA A 76 3.88 0.35 16.30
CA ALA A 76 2.49 0.03 16.03
C ALA A 76 2.19 -1.45 16.36
N ARG A 77 0.95 -1.74 16.71
CA ARG A 77 0.43 -3.11 16.79
C ARG A 77 -0.06 -3.52 15.42
N VAL A 78 0.71 -4.36 14.74
CA VAL A 78 0.44 -4.71 13.34
C VAL A 78 -0.42 -5.96 13.26
N MET A 79 -1.48 -5.86 12.44
CA MET A 79 -2.36 -6.95 12.04
C MET A 79 -2.19 -7.17 10.53
N ILE A 80 -2.30 -8.41 10.09
CA ILE A 80 -2.13 -8.79 8.68
C ILE A 80 -3.39 -9.50 8.18
N SER A 81 -3.88 -9.13 7.00
CA SER A 81 -4.79 -9.98 6.23
C SER A 81 -4.07 -10.58 5.02
N GLU A 82 -4.22 -11.88 4.80
CA GLU A 82 -3.55 -12.56 3.71
C GLU A 82 -4.38 -13.77 3.27
N VAL A 83 -4.50 -13.95 1.95
CA VAL A 83 -5.24 -15.08 1.36
C VAL A 83 -4.37 -16.30 1.08
N ASP A 84 -3.06 -16.09 0.87
CA ASP A 84 -2.10 -17.19 0.72
C ASP A 84 -1.76 -17.75 2.11
N PRO A 85 -2.06 -19.05 2.37
CA PRO A 85 -1.85 -19.65 3.69
C PRO A 85 -0.36 -19.73 4.08
N ILE A 86 0.55 -19.77 3.13
CA ILE A 86 2.00 -19.80 3.40
C ILE A 86 2.46 -18.41 3.84
N CYS A 87 2.05 -17.35 3.13
CA CYS A 87 2.34 -15.98 3.52
C CYS A 87 1.69 -15.63 4.88
N ALA A 88 0.45 -16.08 5.11
CA ALA A 88 -0.22 -15.93 6.40
C ALA A 88 0.54 -16.62 7.55
N LEU A 89 1.01 -17.85 7.32
CA LEU A 89 1.84 -18.56 8.30
C LEU A 89 3.17 -17.84 8.56
N GLN A 90 3.82 -17.32 7.50
CA GLN A 90 5.03 -16.51 7.66
C GLN A 90 4.79 -15.25 8.51
N ALA A 91 3.63 -14.60 8.34
CA ALA A 91 3.25 -13.45 9.16
C ALA A 91 3.10 -13.84 10.64
N CYS A 92 2.45 -14.98 10.92
CA CYS A 92 2.35 -15.53 12.29
C CYS A 92 3.74 -15.82 12.88
N MET A 93 4.63 -16.46 12.11
CA MET A 93 6.00 -16.75 12.56
C MET A 93 6.84 -15.48 12.80
N SER A 94 6.52 -14.39 12.13
CA SER A 94 7.11 -13.07 12.35
C SER A 94 6.51 -12.32 13.55
N GLY A 95 5.55 -12.92 14.25
CA GLY A 95 4.93 -12.37 15.46
C GLY A 95 3.75 -11.44 15.20
N PHE A 96 3.23 -11.40 13.98
CA PHE A 96 2.05 -10.59 13.65
C PHE A 96 0.75 -11.37 13.89
N GLN A 97 -0.29 -10.64 14.28
CA GLN A 97 -1.64 -11.18 14.32
C GLN A 97 -2.20 -11.26 12.90
N VAL A 98 -2.57 -12.47 12.46
CA VAL A 98 -3.28 -12.66 11.19
C VAL A 98 -4.77 -12.71 11.45
N THR A 99 -5.54 -11.91 10.71
CA THR A 99 -6.99 -11.77 10.86
C THR A 99 -7.63 -11.29 9.55
N THR A 100 -8.94 -11.18 9.52
CA THR A 100 -9.66 -10.59 8.39
C THR A 100 -9.65 -9.05 8.45
N ILE A 101 -9.92 -8.41 7.33
CA ILE A 101 -10.13 -6.96 7.30
C ILE A 101 -11.32 -6.58 8.17
N GLU A 102 -12.42 -7.34 8.09
CA GLU A 102 -13.68 -7.09 8.79
C GLU A 102 -13.49 -7.05 10.31
N ASP A 103 -12.66 -7.94 10.84
CA ASP A 103 -12.35 -7.97 12.28
C ASP A 103 -11.48 -6.76 12.71
N ALA A 104 -10.71 -6.21 11.78
CA ALA A 104 -9.85 -5.05 12.03
C ALA A 104 -10.59 -3.70 11.92
N LEU A 105 -11.71 -3.62 11.18
CA LEU A 105 -12.42 -2.35 10.92
C LEU A 105 -12.70 -1.53 12.19
N PRO A 106 -13.24 -2.11 13.29
CA PRO A 106 -13.59 -1.32 14.46
C PRO A 106 -12.40 -0.92 15.34
N ILE A 107 -11.22 -1.48 15.11
CA ILE A 107 -10.08 -1.32 16.03
C ILE A 107 -8.84 -0.70 15.38
N ALA A 108 -8.64 -0.85 14.07
CA ALA A 108 -7.46 -0.34 13.41
C ALA A 108 -7.54 1.18 13.16
N ASP A 109 -6.43 1.85 13.41
CA ASP A 109 -6.25 3.28 13.18
C ASP A 109 -5.66 3.57 11.80
N ILE A 110 -4.89 2.61 11.24
CA ILE A 110 -4.19 2.75 9.95
C ILE A 110 -4.46 1.50 9.12
N PHE A 111 -4.86 1.69 7.87
CA PHE A 111 -5.06 0.63 6.88
C PHE A 111 -4.11 0.85 5.71
N VAL A 112 -3.36 -0.20 5.33
CA VAL A 112 -2.38 -0.15 4.25
C VAL A 112 -2.64 -1.32 3.29
N THR A 113 -2.90 -1.02 2.01
CA THR A 113 -3.02 -2.05 0.97
C THR A 113 -1.68 -2.28 0.27
N THR A 114 -1.34 -3.55 0.01
CA THR A 114 -0.02 -3.97 -0.49
C THR A 114 -0.10 -5.12 -1.50
N THR A 115 -1.29 -5.41 -2.04
CA THR A 115 -1.58 -6.69 -2.71
C THR A 115 -1.32 -6.67 -4.21
N GLY A 116 -1.37 -5.51 -4.86
CA GLY A 116 -1.39 -5.40 -6.32
C GLY A 116 -2.68 -5.97 -6.95
N ASN A 117 -3.74 -6.16 -6.16
CA ASN A 117 -5.04 -6.62 -6.61
C ASN A 117 -6.06 -5.47 -6.54
N LYS A 118 -7.30 -5.68 -6.90
CA LYS A 118 -8.34 -4.64 -6.87
C LYS A 118 -9.33 -4.87 -5.71
N ASP A 119 -10.01 -3.78 -5.32
CA ASP A 119 -11.14 -3.82 -4.37
C ASP A 119 -10.79 -4.47 -3.02
N ILE A 120 -9.60 -4.21 -2.51
CA ILE A 120 -9.14 -4.75 -1.21
C ILE A 120 -9.83 -4.00 -0.07
N ILE A 121 -9.90 -2.66 -0.17
CA ILE A 121 -10.68 -1.82 0.72
C ILE A 121 -11.85 -1.24 -0.06
N THR A 122 -13.05 -1.67 0.31
CA THR A 122 -14.31 -1.24 -0.32
C THR A 122 -14.92 -0.05 0.41
N THR A 123 -15.92 0.58 -0.20
CA THR A 123 -16.73 1.63 0.44
C THR A 123 -17.45 1.11 1.69
N GLU A 124 -17.92 -0.16 1.67
CA GLU A 124 -18.51 -0.80 2.84
C GLU A 124 -17.50 -0.91 4.00
N HIS A 125 -16.26 -1.32 3.70
CA HIS A 125 -15.20 -1.34 4.71
C HIS A 125 -14.99 0.04 5.32
N MET A 126 -14.83 1.08 4.49
CA MET A 126 -14.58 2.45 4.94
C MET A 126 -15.73 3.00 5.79
N SER A 127 -16.98 2.65 5.46
CA SER A 127 -18.16 3.06 6.25
C SER A 127 -18.22 2.43 7.65
N ARG A 128 -17.45 1.38 7.91
CA ARG A 128 -17.40 0.64 9.19
C ARG A 128 -16.09 0.83 9.94
N MET A 129 -15.17 1.57 9.36
CA MET A 129 -13.89 1.89 10.00
C MET A 129 -14.12 2.78 11.22
N LYS A 130 -13.16 2.76 12.12
CA LYS A 130 -13.07 3.66 13.25
C LYS A 130 -13.00 5.11 12.77
N ASP A 131 -13.62 6.03 13.51
CA ASP A 131 -13.52 7.46 13.24
C ASP A 131 -12.06 7.91 13.17
N GLN A 132 -11.73 8.71 12.17
CA GLN A 132 -10.39 9.21 11.85
C GLN A 132 -9.39 8.11 11.44
N ALA A 133 -9.85 6.96 10.96
CA ALA A 133 -8.97 5.95 10.39
C ALA A 133 -8.20 6.50 9.18
N ILE A 134 -6.93 6.16 9.09
CA ILE A 134 -6.03 6.53 7.99
C ILE A 134 -5.99 5.39 6.98
N VAL A 135 -6.28 5.67 5.72
CA VAL A 135 -6.30 4.69 4.64
C VAL A 135 -5.28 5.08 3.58
N CYS A 136 -4.40 4.15 3.23
CA CYS A 136 -3.38 4.38 2.21
C CYS A 136 -3.02 3.10 1.45
N ASN A 137 -2.47 3.30 0.26
CA ASN A 137 -2.01 2.23 -0.62
C ASN A 137 -0.50 2.36 -0.89
N ILE A 138 0.23 1.27 -0.85
CA ILE A 138 1.62 1.18 -1.31
C ILE A 138 1.79 0.05 -2.35
N GLY A 139 0.69 -0.63 -2.70
CA GLY A 139 0.62 -1.53 -3.84
C GLY A 139 0.67 -0.76 -5.16
N HIS A 140 0.90 -1.47 -6.26
CA HIS A 140 1.19 -0.83 -7.54
C HIS A 140 -0.02 -0.10 -8.15
N PHE A 141 -1.23 -0.58 -7.93
CA PHE A 141 -2.44 -0.06 -8.55
C PHE A 141 -3.28 0.76 -7.56
N ASP A 142 -3.83 1.88 -8.03
CA ASP A 142 -4.73 2.77 -7.28
C ASP A 142 -6.13 2.17 -7.05
N ASN A 143 -6.49 1.13 -7.77
CA ASN A 143 -7.76 0.42 -7.65
C ASN A 143 -7.80 -0.62 -6.49
N GLU A 144 -6.78 -0.68 -5.65
CA GLU A 144 -6.83 -1.48 -4.41
C GLU A 144 -7.85 -0.91 -3.41
N ILE A 145 -8.10 0.40 -3.48
CA ILE A 145 -9.07 1.11 -2.64
C ILE A 145 -10.15 1.72 -3.54
N GLN A 146 -11.41 1.51 -3.20
CA GLN A 146 -12.57 2.03 -3.96
C GLN A 146 -12.78 3.53 -3.71
N VAL A 147 -11.84 4.37 -4.17
CA VAL A 147 -11.91 5.83 -3.96
C VAL A 147 -12.96 6.47 -4.85
N ALA A 148 -13.06 6.07 -6.12
CA ALA A 148 -14.04 6.61 -7.06
C ALA A 148 -15.49 6.29 -6.62
N GLU A 149 -15.72 5.09 -6.12
CA GLU A 149 -17.00 4.68 -5.56
C GLU A 149 -17.32 5.44 -4.27
N LEU A 150 -16.32 5.70 -3.43
CA LEU A 150 -16.47 6.50 -2.21
C LEU A 150 -16.87 7.95 -2.55
N GLU A 151 -16.27 8.55 -3.57
CA GLU A 151 -16.60 9.92 -4.02
C GLU A 151 -18.02 10.03 -4.59
N SER A 152 -18.54 8.95 -5.17
CA SER A 152 -19.89 8.89 -5.71
C SER A 152 -20.95 8.45 -4.69
N MET A 153 -20.54 8.07 -3.48
CA MET A 153 -21.43 7.54 -2.46
C MET A 153 -22.34 8.66 -1.89
N GLU A 154 -23.63 8.42 -1.90
CA GLU A 154 -24.62 9.38 -1.40
C GLU A 154 -24.39 9.70 0.08
N GLY A 155 -24.36 10.99 0.40
CA GLY A 155 -24.21 11.49 1.77
C GLY A 155 -22.76 11.53 2.27
N VAL A 156 -21.78 11.05 1.50
CA VAL A 156 -20.36 11.23 1.82
C VAL A 156 -19.89 12.58 1.30
N THR A 157 -19.13 13.29 2.14
CA THR A 157 -18.54 14.58 1.76
C THR A 157 -17.02 14.50 1.77
N ARG A 158 -16.38 15.07 0.76
CA ARG A 158 -14.92 15.15 0.65
C ARG A 158 -14.43 16.55 1.00
N GLU A 159 -13.40 16.63 1.83
CA GLU A 159 -12.64 17.83 2.11
C GLU A 159 -11.16 17.59 1.84
N VAL A 160 -10.55 18.45 1.03
CA VAL A 160 -9.10 18.39 0.76
C VAL A 160 -8.36 19.05 1.93
N ILE A 161 -7.58 18.27 2.67
CA ILE A 161 -6.78 18.72 3.82
C ILE A 161 -5.42 19.22 3.36
N LYS A 162 -4.80 18.52 2.40
CA LYS A 162 -3.56 18.93 1.71
C LYS A 162 -3.72 18.75 0.22
N GLU A 163 -3.34 19.76 -0.54
CA GLU A 163 -3.30 19.70 -2.01
C GLU A 163 -2.13 18.86 -2.52
N ASP A 164 -2.23 18.35 -3.74
CA ASP A 164 -1.16 17.57 -4.39
C ASP A 164 0.15 18.37 -4.56
N SER A 165 0.04 19.68 -4.68
CA SER A 165 1.18 20.61 -4.80
C SER A 165 1.95 20.84 -3.49
N ILE A 166 1.39 20.43 -2.35
CA ILE A 166 2.00 20.63 -1.02
C ILE A 166 2.81 19.39 -0.63
N PRO A 167 4.04 19.53 -0.12
CA PRO A 167 4.82 18.39 0.36
C PRO A 167 4.04 17.55 1.38
N GLY A 168 3.93 16.24 1.10
CA GLY A 168 3.13 15.30 1.89
C GLY A 168 1.67 15.19 1.48
N GLY A 169 1.19 15.98 0.50
CA GLY A 169 -0.13 15.81 -0.12
C GLY A 169 -0.09 14.85 -1.31
N PRO A 170 -1.27 14.51 -1.88
CA PRO A 170 -2.59 14.93 -1.40
C PRO A 170 -3.10 14.13 -0.21
N VAL A 171 -3.91 14.78 0.61
CA VAL A 171 -4.64 14.19 1.74
C VAL A 171 -6.07 14.68 1.71
N SER A 172 -7.04 13.79 1.68
CA SER A 172 -8.46 14.11 1.71
C SER A 172 -9.14 13.47 2.92
N ARG A 173 -10.09 14.17 3.51
CA ARG A 173 -10.99 13.65 4.53
C ARG A 173 -12.34 13.34 3.89
N TYR A 174 -12.83 12.13 4.10
CA TYR A 174 -14.17 11.72 3.69
C TYR A 174 -15.02 11.55 4.95
N THR A 175 -16.10 12.31 5.05
CA THR A 175 -17.03 12.28 6.18
C THR A 175 -18.32 11.57 5.76
N PHE A 176 -18.72 10.58 6.52
CA PHE A 176 -19.91 9.76 6.30
C PHE A 176 -21.15 10.40 6.96
N PRO A 177 -22.38 9.98 6.58
CA PRO A 177 -23.62 10.57 7.11
C PRO A 177 -23.81 10.49 8.62
N ASP A 178 -23.20 9.52 9.28
CA ASP A 178 -23.21 9.35 10.74
C ASP A 178 -22.21 10.26 11.47
N GLY A 179 -21.38 11.00 10.72
CA GLY A 179 -20.41 11.96 11.22
C GLY A 179 -19.01 11.41 11.42
N HIS A 180 -18.78 10.07 11.33
CA HIS A 180 -17.41 9.55 11.36
C HIS A 180 -16.69 9.87 10.05
N CYS A 181 -15.35 9.91 10.07
CA CYS A 181 -14.56 10.20 8.89
C CYS A 181 -13.37 9.26 8.73
N VAL A 182 -12.88 9.19 7.49
CA VAL A 182 -11.61 8.53 7.16
C VAL A 182 -10.70 9.50 6.42
N TYR A 183 -9.39 9.37 6.64
CA TYR A 183 -8.37 10.12 5.92
C TYR A 183 -7.78 9.26 4.81
N MET A 184 -7.92 9.69 3.57
CA MET A 184 -7.35 9.04 2.40
C MET A 184 -6.03 9.72 2.03
N LEU A 185 -4.94 8.96 2.04
CA LEU A 185 -3.62 9.47 1.65
C LEU A 185 -3.34 9.19 0.18
N ALA A 186 -2.72 10.13 -0.49
CA ALA A 186 -2.36 10.07 -1.92
C ALA A 186 -3.54 9.72 -2.85
N GLU A 187 -4.79 9.94 -2.41
CA GLU A 187 -6.00 9.57 -3.17
C GLU A 187 -6.05 8.10 -3.58
N GLY A 188 -5.56 7.20 -2.71
CA GLY A 188 -5.47 5.76 -3.00
C GLY A 188 -4.32 5.36 -3.94
N ARG A 189 -3.57 6.33 -4.50
CA ARG A 189 -2.36 6.08 -5.27
C ARG A 189 -1.21 5.64 -4.35
N LEU A 190 -0.06 5.25 -4.92
CA LEU A 190 1.12 4.87 -4.14
C LEU A 190 1.55 5.98 -3.19
N ILE A 191 1.36 5.77 -1.88
CA ILE A 191 1.67 6.77 -0.86
C ILE A 191 3.13 7.22 -0.87
N ASN A 192 4.05 6.32 -1.14
CA ASN A 192 5.48 6.63 -1.17
C ASN A 192 5.89 7.56 -2.31
N LEU A 193 5.12 7.62 -3.39
CA LEU A 193 5.31 8.54 -4.50
C LEU A 193 4.40 9.77 -4.39
N GLY A 194 3.17 9.58 -3.94
CA GLY A 194 2.22 10.68 -3.79
C GLY A 194 2.58 11.62 -2.63
N CYS A 195 2.90 11.07 -1.45
CA CYS A 195 3.15 11.87 -0.25
C CYS A 195 4.63 11.98 0.13
N ALA A 196 5.53 11.20 -0.49
CA ALA A 196 6.95 11.17 -0.16
C ALA A 196 7.84 11.18 -1.41
N THR A 197 9.10 10.78 -1.25
CA THR A 197 10.11 10.81 -2.31
C THR A 197 10.42 9.45 -2.94
N GLY A 198 9.61 8.44 -2.64
CA GLY A 198 9.77 7.07 -3.11
C GLY A 198 10.88 6.30 -2.38
N HIS A 199 11.39 5.26 -3.04
CA HIS A 199 12.47 4.44 -2.49
C HIS A 199 13.81 5.20 -2.51
N PRO A 200 14.69 4.97 -1.52
CA PRO A 200 16.01 5.59 -1.51
C PRO A 200 16.87 5.12 -2.69
N SER A 201 17.78 6.00 -3.16
CA SER A 201 18.60 5.76 -4.34
C SER A 201 19.47 4.50 -4.23
N PHE A 202 19.94 4.16 -3.04
CA PHE A 202 20.70 2.93 -2.82
C PHE A 202 19.89 1.68 -3.18
N VAL A 203 18.63 1.62 -2.75
CA VAL A 203 17.72 0.51 -3.07
C VAL A 203 17.43 0.48 -4.57
N MET A 204 17.13 1.63 -5.16
CA MET A 204 16.82 1.74 -6.59
C MET A 204 18.01 1.44 -7.50
N SER A 205 19.26 1.65 -7.04
CA SER A 205 20.45 1.34 -7.82
C SER A 205 20.53 -0.15 -8.20
N ASN A 206 20.05 -1.04 -7.34
CA ASN A 206 19.98 -2.48 -7.64
C ASN A 206 18.97 -2.78 -8.75
N SER A 207 17.79 -2.16 -8.69
CA SER A 207 16.76 -2.31 -9.73
C SER A 207 17.24 -1.76 -11.08
N PHE A 208 17.87 -0.60 -11.09
CA PHE A 208 18.41 0.04 -12.31
C PHE A 208 19.57 -0.76 -12.89
N THR A 209 20.44 -1.33 -12.07
CA THR A 209 21.52 -2.21 -12.53
C THR A 209 20.96 -3.42 -13.27
N ASN A 210 19.94 -4.09 -12.72
CA ASN A 210 19.28 -5.21 -13.39
C ASN A 210 18.66 -4.80 -14.73
N GLN A 211 18.01 -3.62 -14.79
CA GLN A 211 17.44 -3.10 -16.04
C GLN A 211 18.52 -2.79 -17.08
N THR A 212 19.65 -2.23 -16.66
CA THR A 212 20.77 -1.92 -17.56
C THR A 212 21.41 -3.20 -18.11
N ILE A 213 21.71 -4.18 -17.24
CA ILE A 213 22.32 -5.45 -17.67
C ILE A 213 21.39 -6.19 -18.64
N ALA A 214 20.07 -6.11 -18.43
CA ALA A 214 19.12 -6.78 -19.32
C ALA A 214 19.06 -6.17 -20.73
N GLN A 215 19.66 -5.00 -20.96
CA GLN A 215 19.71 -4.32 -22.27
C GLN A 215 21.04 -4.53 -22.99
N ILE A 216 22.05 -5.09 -22.35
CA ILE A 216 23.36 -5.40 -22.93
C ILE A 216 23.37 -6.83 -23.48
#